data_ad75ec580a7addad78210a082087f93f
#
_entry.id   ad75ec580a7addad78210a082087f93f
#
_cell.length_a   1.000
_cell.length_b   1.000
_cell.length_c   1.000
_cell.angle_alpha   90.00
_cell.angle_beta   90.00
_cell.angle_gamma   90.00
#
_symmetry.space_group_name_H-M   'P 1'
#
loop_
_entity.id
_entity.type
_entity.pdbx_description
1 polymer ?
#
loop_
_entity_poly.entity_id
_entity_poly.type
_entity_poly.pdbx_seq_one_letter_code
_entity_poly.pdbx_strand_id
1 'polypeptide(L)'
;DALFDDPTLVPESEAARFVDAEKGFADVKAVLEGAKYILMERFAEDATLLDKLRVFMKNEATLTARVVPGKELEGAKFSDYFEHDEPLKSAPSHRALAIFRGRNEGVLSASLKVGEEAPGTLHPSEVMIAERFGLSNQGRAADKWLAEVVRWTWKVKLYTHLETDLF
;
A
#
# COMPACT_ATOMS: atom_id res chain seq x y z
N ASP A 1 -12.08 8.96 14.54
CA ASP A 1 -12.47 10.31 14.10
C ASP A 1 -11.84 11.41 14.96
N ALA A 2 -11.88 11.30 16.30
CA ALA A 2 -11.34 12.35 17.19
C ALA A 2 -9.90 12.75 16.87
N LEU A 3 -8.99 11.79 16.65
CA LEU A 3 -7.58 12.05 16.32
C LEU A 3 -7.42 12.64 14.92
N PHE A 4 -8.29 12.27 13.99
CA PHE A 4 -8.28 12.81 12.64
C PHE A 4 -8.75 14.27 12.64
N ASP A 5 -9.80 14.57 13.42
CA ASP A 5 -10.36 15.92 13.53
C ASP A 5 -9.47 16.84 14.37
N ASP A 6 -8.81 16.31 15.41
CA ASP A 6 -7.89 17.05 16.28
C ASP A 6 -6.60 16.25 16.55
N PRO A 7 -5.56 16.39 15.71
CA PRO A 7 -4.29 15.69 15.87
C PRO A 7 -3.47 16.08 17.11
N THR A 8 -3.90 17.08 17.88
CA THR A 8 -3.23 17.45 19.14
C THR A 8 -3.59 16.50 20.29
N LEU A 9 -4.63 15.69 20.14
CA LEU A 9 -5.05 14.70 21.12
C LEU A 9 -4.04 13.55 21.20
N VAL A 10 -3.82 13.05 22.42
CA VAL A 10 -2.93 11.91 22.67
C VAL A 10 -3.71 10.62 22.33
N PRO A 11 -3.22 9.80 21.37
CA PRO A 11 -3.93 8.60 20.93
C PRO A 11 -4.29 7.63 22.06
N GLU A 12 -3.34 7.38 22.97
CA GLU A 12 -3.54 6.46 24.08
C GLU A 12 -4.61 6.95 25.06
N SER A 13 -4.65 8.25 25.32
CA SER A 13 -5.65 8.87 26.21
C SER A 13 -7.04 8.80 25.61
N GLU A 14 -7.18 9.05 24.32
CA GLU A 14 -8.47 8.93 23.63
C GLU A 14 -8.92 7.47 23.53
N ALA A 15 -8.00 6.56 23.24
CA ALA A 15 -8.30 5.14 23.14
C ALA A 15 -8.76 4.53 24.46
N ALA A 16 -8.24 5.00 25.61
CA ALA A 16 -8.61 4.50 26.91
C ALA A 16 -10.12 4.62 27.19
N ARG A 17 -10.79 5.59 26.57
CA ARG A 17 -12.26 5.80 26.69
C ARG A 17 -13.08 4.68 26.02
N PHE A 18 -12.50 3.92 25.14
CA PHE A 18 -13.18 2.90 24.34
C PHE A 18 -12.73 1.48 24.69
N VAL A 19 -11.93 1.31 25.74
CA VAL A 19 -11.50 -0.02 26.20
C VAL A 19 -12.72 -0.79 26.70
N ASP A 20 -12.99 -1.94 26.07
CA ASP A 20 -14.09 -2.83 26.41
C ASP A 20 -13.74 -4.27 26.02
N ALA A 21 -13.36 -5.07 26.99
CA ALA A 21 -12.94 -6.46 26.77
C ALA A 21 -14.07 -7.34 26.22
N GLU A 22 -15.34 -7.04 26.52
CA GLU A 22 -16.50 -7.79 26.02
C GLU A 22 -16.68 -7.60 24.51
N LYS A 23 -16.25 -6.45 23.98
CA LYS A 23 -16.29 -6.14 22.55
C LYS A 23 -14.98 -6.49 21.82
N GLY A 24 -14.04 -7.15 22.48
CA GLY A 24 -12.74 -7.50 21.91
C GLY A 24 -11.67 -6.40 21.97
N PHE A 25 -11.91 -5.33 22.74
CA PHE A 25 -10.97 -4.20 22.91
C PHE A 25 -10.43 -4.19 24.34
N ALA A 26 -9.62 -5.20 24.66
CA ALA A 26 -9.14 -5.44 26.02
C ALA A 26 -8.17 -4.38 26.55
N ASP A 27 -7.49 -3.64 25.66
CA ASP A 27 -6.51 -2.63 26.03
C ASP A 27 -6.47 -1.47 25.01
N VAL A 28 -5.70 -0.44 25.35
CA VAL A 28 -5.49 0.76 24.50
C VAL A 28 -4.93 0.39 23.13
N LYS A 29 -4.02 -0.57 23.07
CA LYS A 29 -3.42 -1.03 21.82
C LYS A 29 -4.46 -1.64 20.88
N ALA A 30 -5.35 -2.47 21.41
CA ALA A 30 -6.43 -3.08 20.63
C ALA A 30 -7.39 -2.03 20.07
N VAL A 31 -7.73 -0.99 20.86
CA VAL A 31 -8.57 0.12 20.41
C VAL A 31 -7.91 0.90 19.29
N LEU A 32 -6.62 1.23 19.42
CA LEU A 32 -5.87 1.96 18.39
C LEU A 32 -5.72 1.15 17.11
N GLU A 33 -5.47 -0.15 17.19
CA GLU A 33 -5.42 -1.03 16.03
C GLU A 33 -6.78 -1.10 15.31
N GLY A 34 -7.87 -1.26 16.05
CA GLY A 34 -9.22 -1.25 15.48
C GLY A 34 -9.55 0.07 14.78
N ALA A 35 -9.23 1.20 15.40
CA ALA A 35 -9.42 2.53 14.82
C ALA A 35 -8.55 2.72 13.56
N LYS A 36 -7.32 2.22 13.57
CA LYS A 36 -6.43 2.26 12.41
C LYS A 36 -7.07 1.55 11.21
N TYR A 37 -7.58 0.35 11.39
CA TYR A 37 -8.22 -0.40 10.30
C TYR A 37 -9.47 0.30 9.76
N ILE A 38 -10.28 0.93 10.61
CA ILE A 38 -11.44 1.70 10.18
C ILE A 38 -11.02 2.87 9.28
N LEU A 39 -10.01 3.63 9.69
CA LEU A 39 -9.48 4.74 8.87
C LEU A 39 -8.85 4.25 7.58
N MET A 40 -8.12 3.14 7.61
CA MET A 40 -7.54 2.53 6.41
C MET A 40 -8.61 2.19 5.38
N GLU A 41 -9.72 1.60 5.80
CA GLU A 41 -10.84 1.30 4.91
C GLU A 41 -11.47 2.57 4.35
N ARG A 42 -11.70 3.56 5.20
CA ARG A 42 -12.25 4.85 4.80
C ARG A 42 -11.37 5.55 3.75
N PHE A 43 -10.07 5.56 3.96
CA PHE A 43 -9.13 6.17 3.01
C PHE A 43 -9.06 5.37 1.70
N ALA A 44 -9.10 4.05 1.78
CA ALA A 44 -9.02 3.17 0.62
C ALA A 44 -10.28 3.21 -0.27
N GLU A 45 -11.42 3.65 0.26
CA GLU A 45 -12.68 3.74 -0.47
C GLU A 45 -12.86 5.09 -1.20
N ASP A 46 -11.98 6.06 -1.00
CA ASP A 46 -12.07 7.37 -1.62
C ASP A 46 -11.81 7.28 -3.14
N ALA A 47 -12.86 7.48 -3.93
CA ALA A 47 -12.79 7.34 -5.39
C ALA A 47 -11.82 8.33 -6.04
N THR A 48 -11.77 9.56 -5.55
CA THR A 48 -10.86 10.59 -6.08
C THR A 48 -9.40 10.22 -5.83
N LEU A 49 -9.10 9.72 -4.64
CA LEU A 49 -7.76 9.23 -4.30
C LEU A 49 -7.37 8.02 -5.17
N LEU A 50 -8.27 7.05 -5.31
CA LEU A 50 -8.05 5.86 -6.14
C LEU A 50 -7.73 6.22 -7.58
N ASP A 51 -8.47 7.16 -8.17
CA ASP A 51 -8.23 7.60 -9.54
C ASP A 51 -6.87 8.28 -9.69
N LYS A 52 -6.50 9.14 -8.76
CA LYS A 52 -5.18 9.81 -8.76
C LYS A 52 -4.03 8.81 -8.63
N LEU A 53 -4.15 7.86 -7.71
CA LEU A 53 -3.13 6.82 -7.50
C LEU A 53 -3.04 5.87 -8.70
N ARG A 54 -4.15 5.54 -9.32
CA ARG A 54 -4.18 4.69 -10.52
C ARG A 54 -3.42 5.36 -11.67
N VAL A 55 -3.69 6.63 -11.93
CA VAL A 55 -2.95 7.41 -12.93
C VAL A 55 -1.47 7.50 -12.60
N PHE A 56 -1.14 7.77 -11.34
CA PHE A 56 0.25 7.83 -10.87
C PHE A 56 0.97 6.51 -11.09
N MET A 57 0.41 5.38 -10.65
CA MET A 57 1.02 4.07 -10.84
C MET A 57 1.17 3.71 -12.31
N LYS A 58 0.15 3.97 -13.13
CA LYS A 58 0.20 3.70 -14.56
C LYS A 58 1.36 4.43 -15.25
N ASN A 59 1.64 5.65 -14.84
CA ASN A 59 2.69 6.47 -15.42
C ASN A 59 4.09 6.22 -14.85
N GLU A 60 4.18 5.91 -13.56
CA GLU A 60 5.45 5.87 -12.82
C GLU A 60 5.88 4.47 -12.39
N ALA A 61 4.99 3.48 -12.43
CA ALA A 61 5.32 2.13 -12.00
C ALA A 61 6.24 1.40 -12.99
N THR A 62 7.13 0.59 -12.44
CA THR A 62 7.97 -0.35 -13.18
C THR A 62 7.44 -1.77 -12.98
N LEU A 63 7.14 -2.45 -14.08
CA LEU A 63 6.78 -3.87 -14.05
C LEU A 63 8.06 -4.67 -13.85
N THR A 64 8.15 -5.42 -12.75
CA THR A 64 9.30 -6.24 -12.42
C THR A 64 8.94 -7.71 -12.42
N ALA A 65 9.80 -8.54 -12.97
CA ALA A 65 9.64 -9.99 -12.94
C ALA A 65 10.95 -10.65 -12.53
N ARG A 66 10.85 -11.69 -11.71
CA ARG A 66 11.99 -12.50 -11.26
C ARG A 66 11.57 -13.96 -11.25
N VAL A 67 12.51 -14.86 -11.55
CA VAL A 67 12.26 -16.28 -11.39
C VAL A 67 12.10 -16.62 -9.91
N VAL A 68 11.15 -17.50 -9.61
CA VAL A 68 11.02 -18.05 -8.25
C VAL A 68 12.19 -18.99 -8.01
N PRO A 69 12.95 -18.85 -6.89
CA PRO A 69 14.08 -19.72 -6.59
C PRO A 69 13.72 -21.21 -6.67
N GLY A 70 14.52 -21.97 -7.43
CA GLY A 70 14.29 -23.41 -7.64
C GLY A 70 13.36 -23.76 -8.79
N LYS A 71 12.80 -22.75 -9.49
CA LYS A 71 11.85 -22.95 -10.61
C LYS A 71 12.45 -22.69 -12.00
N GLU A 72 13.76 -22.54 -12.09
CA GLU A 72 14.45 -22.19 -13.33
C GLU A 72 14.20 -23.21 -14.46
N LEU A 73 14.23 -24.49 -14.13
CA LEU A 73 13.99 -25.56 -15.11
C LEU A 73 12.52 -25.66 -15.50
N GLU A 74 11.65 -25.62 -14.51
CA GLU A 74 10.19 -25.70 -14.70
C GLU A 74 9.65 -24.48 -15.48
N GLY A 75 10.25 -23.31 -15.24
CA GLY A 75 9.90 -22.04 -15.87
C GLY A 75 10.71 -21.70 -17.12
N ALA A 76 11.46 -22.63 -17.73
CA ALA A 76 12.38 -22.32 -18.84
C ALA A 76 11.73 -21.57 -20.01
N LYS A 77 10.45 -21.78 -20.30
CA LYS A 77 9.70 -21.04 -21.31
C LYS A 77 9.52 -19.55 -21.02
N PHE A 78 9.72 -19.14 -19.76
CA PHE A 78 9.67 -17.75 -19.31
C PHE A 78 11.06 -17.17 -19.03
N SER A 79 12.13 -17.77 -19.53
CA SER A 79 13.53 -17.38 -19.23
C SER A 79 13.85 -15.92 -19.56
N ASP A 80 13.17 -15.34 -20.56
CA ASP A 80 13.32 -13.93 -20.92
C ASP A 80 12.85 -12.97 -19.80
N TYR A 81 12.08 -13.47 -18.86
CA TYR A 81 11.50 -12.71 -17.76
C TYR A 81 12.06 -13.08 -16.37
N PHE A 82 13.13 -13.88 -16.33
CA PHE A 82 13.76 -14.28 -15.08
C PHE A 82 14.39 -13.11 -14.31
N GLU A 83 14.78 -12.08 -15.04
CA GLU A 83 15.26 -10.81 -14.49
C GLU A 83 14.83 -9.70 -15.47
N HIS A 84 13.63 -9.17 -15.29
CA HIS A 84 13.03 -8.25 -16.23
C HIS A 84 12.40 -7.07 -15.52
N ASP A 85 12.75 -5.86 -15.95
CA ASP A 85 12.19 -4.61 -15.46
C ASP A 85 11.86 -3.71 -16.65
N GLU A 86 10.63 -3.22 -16.74
CA GLU A 86 10.26 -2.24 -17.75
C GLU A 86 9.17 -1.28 -17.23
N PRO A 87 9.13 -0.03 -17.72
CA PRO A 87 8.06 0.89 -17.35
C PRO A 87 6.68 0.34 -17.76
N LEU A 88 5.75 0.35 -16.81
CA LEU A 88 4.39 -0.16 -17.06
C LEU A 88 3.70 0.52 -18.25
N LYS A 89 3.86 1.85 -18.35
CA LYS A 89 3.23 2.67 -19.41
C LYS A 89 3.65 2.28 -20.84
N SER A 90 4.83 1.69 -20.99
CA SER A 90 5.39 1.28 -22.28
C SER A 90 5.45 -0.23 -22.46
N ALA A 91 5.01 -1.01 -21.48
CA ALA A 91 5.01 -2.46 -21.57
C ALA A 91 3.99 -2.96 -22.59
N PRO A 92 4.42 -3.72 -23.62
CA PRO A 92 3.48 -4.32 -24.57
C PRO A 92 2.55 -5.33 -23.89
N SER A 93 1.28 -5.35 -24.29
CA SER A 93 0.28 -6.23 -23.69
C SER A 93 0.68 -7.71 -23.73
N HIS A 94 1.29 -8.17 -24.81
CA HIS A 94 1.72 -9.56 -24.92
C HIS A 94 2.81 -9.93 -23.91
N ARG A 95 3.67 -8.99 -23.57
CA ARG A 95 4.72 -9.17 -22.57
C ARG A 95 4.17 -9.21 -21.16
N ALA A 96 3.28 -8.27 -20.85
CA ALA A 96 2.56 -8.26 -19.58
C ALA A 96 1.78 -9.55 -19.34
N LEU A 97 1.06 -10.02 -20.37
CA LEU A 97 0.32 -11.27 -20.31
C LEU A 97 1.22 -12.49 -20.11
N ALA A 98 2.39 -12.52 -20.75
CA ALA A 98 3.37 -13.59 -20.55
C ALA A 98 3.91 -13.64 -19.14
N ILE A 99 4.25 -12.47 -18.56
CA ILE A 99 4.71 -12.35 -17.17
C ILE A 99 3.61 -12.80 -16.20
N PHE A 100 2.38 -12.41 -16.44
CA PHE A 100 1.21 -12.86 -15.69
C PHE A 100 1.04 -14.37 -15.69
N ARG A 101 1.15 -14.95 -16.86
CA ARG A 101 1.05 -16.38 -17.02
C ARG A 101 2.12 -17.09 -16.20
N GLY A 102 3.37 -16.60 -16.26
CA GLY A 102 4.47 -17.13 -15.44
C GLY A 102 4.21 -17.00 -13.95
N ARG A 103 3.61 -15.89 -13.51
CA ARG A 103 3.20 -15.68 -12.12
C ARG A 103 2.11 -16.69 -11.72
N ASN A 104 1.10 -16.86 -12.54
CA ASN A 104 0.00 -17.80 -12.26
C ASN A 104 0.46 -19.25 -12.25
N GLU A 105 1.44 -19.61 -13.05
CA GLU A 105 2.07 -20.93 -13.04
C GLU A 105 3.04 -21.14 -11.87
N GLY A 106 3.29 -20.11 -11.06
CA GLY A 106 4.15 -20.18 -9.88
C GLY A 106 5.64 -20.20 -10.18
N VAL A 107 6.06 -19.87 -11.40
CA VAL A 107 7.48 -19.86 -11.82
C VAL A 107 8.09 -18.46 -11.84
N LEU A 108 7.27 -17.42 -11.95
CA LEU A 108 7.70 -16.04 -11.87
C LEU A 108 7.07 -15.34 -10.66
N SER A 109 7.86 -14.47 -10.04
CA SER A 109 7.38 -13.43 -9.12
C SER A 109 7.28 -12.14 -9.93
N ALA A 110 6.12 -11.50 -9.91
CA ALA A 110 5.89 -10.26 -10.64
C ALA A 110 5.24 -9.22 -9.73
N SER A 111 5.68 -7.98 -9.85
CA SER A 111 5.15 -6.87 -9.06
C SER A 111 5.30 -5.54 -9.81
N LEU A 112 4.59 -4.52 -9.31
CA LEU A 112 4.74 -3.15 -9.77
C LEU A 112 5.53 -2.36 -8.72
N LYS A 113 6.73 -1.91 -9.07
CA LYS A 113 7.51 -1.00 -8.21
C LYS A 113 7.15 0.43 -8.52
N VAL A 114 6.84 1.20 -7.48
CA VAL A 114 6.49 2.61 -7.58
C VAL A 114 7.33 3.40 -6.58
N GLY A 115 8.15 4.32 -7.09
CA GLY A 115 9.05 5.12 -6.27
C GLY A 115 10.19 4.34 -5.66
N GLU A 116 11.04 5.01 -4.91
CA GLU A 116 12.15 4.40 -4.18
C GLU A 116 11.83 4.34 -2.69
N GLU A 117 12.02 3.18 -2.09
CA GLU A 117 11.97 3.03 -0.64
C GLU A 117 13.32 3.45 -0.05
N ALA A 118 13.41 4.70 0.40
CA ALA A 118 14.57 5.18 1.13
C ALA A 118 14.23 5.32 2.62
N PRO A 119 15.09 4.86 3.54
CA PRO A 119 14.87 5.05 4.97
C PRO A 119 14.69 6.54 5.32
N GLY A 120 13.63 6.86 6.06
CA GLY A 120 13.33 8.23 6.49
C GLY A 120 12.64 9.11 5.46
N THR A 121 12.35 8.62 4.25
CA THR A 121 11.57 9.36 3.25
C THR A 121 10.17 8.77 3.10
N LEU A 122 9.20 9.66 2.83
CA LEU A 122 7.84 9.24 2.54
C LEU A 122 7.74 8.78 1.09
N HIS A 123 7.06 7.65 0.89
CA HIS A 123 6.72 7.20 -0.46
C HIS A 123 5.78 8.22 -1.12
N PRO A 124 5.93 8.54 -2.43
CA PRO A 124 5.06 9.50 -3.12
C PRO A 124 3.56 9.21 -2.95
N SER A 125 3.17 7.93 -2.93
CA SER A 125 1.78 7.53 -2.71
C SER A 125 1.28 7.88 -1.30
N GLU A 126 2.13 7.77 -0.28
CA GLU A 126 1.80 8.19 1.09
C GLU A 126 1.57 9.71 1.16
N VAL A 127 2.40 10.49 0.47
CA VAL A 127 2.22 11.95 0.35
C VAL A 127 0.87 12.27 -0.28
N MET A 128 0.49 11.59 -1.36
CA MET A 128 -0.79 11.80 -2.04
C MET A 128 -1.98 11.48 -1.13
N ILE A 129 -1.90 10.40 -0.36
CA ILE A 129 -2.93 10.02 0.62
C ILE A 129 -3.04 11.09 1.71
N ALA A 130 -1.92 11.50 2.28
CA ALA A 130 -1.88 12.53 3.32
C ALA A 130 -2.46 13.86 2.85
N GLU A 131 -2.09 14.30 1.65
CA GLU A 131 -2.62 15.52 1.05
C GLU A 131 -4.12 15.46 0.82
N ARG A 132 -4.63 14.33 0.33
CA ARG A 132 -6.07 14.15 0.08
C ARG A 132 -6.91 14.33 1.35
N PHE A 133 -6.39 13.91 2.49
CA PHE A 133 -7.09 13.99 3.78
C PHE A 133 -6.59 15.11 4.70
N GLY A 134 -5.73 15.99 4.19
CA GLY A 134 -5.22 17.14 4.94
C GLY A 134 -4.32 16.78 6.11
N LEU A 135 -3.60 15.66 6.03
CA LEU A 135 -2.71 15.17 7.08
C LEU A 135 -1.27 15.64 6.84
N SER A 136 -0.60 16.06 7.90
CA SER A 136 0.82 16.39 7.86
C SER A 136 1.47 16.12 9.21
N ASN A 137 2.70 15.65 9.21
CA ASN A 137 3.43 15.42 10.46
C ASN A 137 4.09 16.73 10.93
N GLN A 138 3.46 17.37 11.91
CA GLN A 138 3.93 18.62 12.52
C GLN A 138 4.42 18.43 13.96
N GLY A 139 4.66 17.18 14.36
CA GLY A 139 5.09 16.85 15.72
C GLY A 139 3.99 16.89 16.78
N ARG A 140 2.71 16.95 16.37
CA ARG A 140 1.57 16.88 17.29
C ARG A 140 1.38 15.46 17.81
N ALA A 141 0.65 15.31 18.91
CA ALA A 141 0.51 14.04 19.62
C ALA A 141 0.02 12.86 18.75
N ALA A 142 -0.94 13.12 17.86
CA ALA A 142 -1.52 12.08 17.00
C ALA A 142 -0.85 11.96 15.62
N ASP A 143 0.05 12.86 15.24
CA ASP A 143 0.61 12.90 13.89
C ASP A 143 1.38 11.63 13.51
N LYS A 144 2.13 11.07 14.43
CA LYS A 144 2.86 9.82 14.22
C LYS A 144 1.90 8.65 13.97
N TRP A 145 0.85 8.55 14.74
CA TRP A 145 -0.17 7.51 14.59
C TRP A 145 -0.92 7.65 13.26
N LEU A 146 -1.30 8.87 12.89
CA LEU A 146 -1.96 9.16 11.61
C LEU A 146 -1.04 8.88 10.42
N ALA A 147 0.25 9.20 10.52
CA ALA A 147 1.23 8.87 9.49
C ALA A 147 1.37 7.35 9.31
N GLU A 148 1.30 6.59 10.39
CA GLU A 148 1.29 5.13 10.35
C GLU A 148 0.03 4.59 9.67
N VAL A 149 -1.14 5.18 9.93
CA VAL A 149 -2.39 4.84 9.24
C VAL A 149 -2.25 5.04 7.73
N VAL A 150 -1.70 6.16 7.29
CA VAL A 150 -1.45 6.46 5.87
C VAL A 150 -0.53 5.42 5.24
N ARG A 151 0.58 5.11 5.91
CA ARG A 151 1.56 4.12 5.44
C ARG A 151 0.93 2.74 5.25
N TRP A 152 0.17 2.26 6.22
CA TRP A 152 -0.49 0.97 6.15
C TRP A 152 -1.65 0.95 5.15
N THR A 153 -2.36 2.08 4.99
CA THR A 153 -3.37 2.22 3.93
C THR A 153 -2.75 1.98 2.56
N TRP A 154 -1.61 2.58 2.29
CA TRP A 154 -0.88 2.34 1.05
C TRP A 154 -0.42 0.89 0.91
N LYS A 155 0.31 0.37 1.90
CA LYS A 155 0.95 -0.96 1.80
C LYS A 155 -0.04 -2.12 1.77
N VAL A 156 -1.09 -2.06 2.58
CA VAL A 156 -2.00 -3.20 2.80
C VAL A 156 -3.23 -3.13 1.91
N LYS A 157 -3.78 -1.94 1.70
CA LYS A 157 -5.05 -1.76 0.98
C LYS A 157 -4.86 -1.31 -0.46
N LEU A 158 -4.25 -0.15 -0.65
CA LEU A 158 -4.25 0.51 -1.95
C LEU A 158 -3.28 -0.12 -2.95
N TYR A 159 -2.07 -0.43 -2.53
CA TYR A 159 -1.08 -1.04 -3.42
C TYR A 159 -1.59 -2.36 -4.00
N THR A 160 -2.10 -3.24 -3.17
CA THR A 160 -2.61 -4.55 -3.58
C THR A 160 -3.80 -4.41 -4.51
N HIS A 161 -4.73 -3.52 -4.19
CA HIS A 161 -5.91 -3.26 -5.01
C HIS A 161 -5.53 -2.72 -6.39
N LEU A 162 -4.68 -1.70 -6.44
CA LEU A 162 -4.24 -1.07 -7.67
C LEU A 162 -3.33 -1.99 -8.50
N GLU A 163 -2.49 -2.78 -7.88
CA GLU A 163 -1.70 -3.80 -8.58
C GLU A 163 -2.63 -4.77 -9.30
N THR A 164 -3.67 -5.25 -8.64
CA THR A 164 -4.67 -6.14 -9.23
C THR A 164 -5.42 -5.49 -10.39
N ASP A 165 -5.80 -4.22 -10.25
CA ASP A 165 -6.51 -3.49 -11.30
C ASP A 165 -5.66 -3.24 -12.54
N LEU A 166 -4.38 -2.95 -12.38
CA LEU A 166 -3.46 -2.60 -13.47
C LEU A 166 -2.87 -3.82 -14.16
N PHE A 167 -2.90 -4.91 -13.49
CA PHE A 167 -2.61 -6.18 -14.09
C PHE A 167 -3.86 -6.70 -14.82
#